data_991d38bf0b8f27cff726a4d1c839db4a
#
_entry.id   991d38bf0b8f27cff726a4d1c839db4a
#
_cell.length_a   1.000
_cell.length_b   1.000
_cell.length_c   1.000
_cell.angle_alpha   90.00
_cell.angle_beta   90.00
_cell.angle_gamma   90.00
#
_symmetry.space_group_name_H-M   'P 1'
#
loop_
_entity.id
_entity.type
_entity.pdbx_description
1 polymer ?
#
loop_
_entity_poly.entity_id
_entity_poly.type
_entity_poly.pdbx_seq_one_letter_code
_entity_poly.pdbx_strand_id
1 'polypeptide(L)'
;ILVGEYEDALDPITPEARKEIDDNPCILAVGKQKDVRPWLAASDALVFPSYREGFPNVVIEAGAMGLPSIVTDINGSREIIQDGVNGLIVPSKNEDALLKEMERLVEDAALASYLASHARRLVASRYEQGYVKQCLLDFYRQIIHKK
;
A
#
# COMPACT_ATOMS: atom_id res chain seq x y z
N ILE A 1 3.04 8.98 9.44
CA ILE A 1 2.37 10.02 8.61
C ILE A 1 1.03 9.48 8.18
N LEU A 2 -0.06 10.23 8.41
CA LEU A 2 -1.41 9.93 7.92
C LEU A 2 -1.70 10.83 6.71
N VAL A 3 -2.01 10.21 5.56
CA VAL A 3 -2.31 10.90 4.30
C VAL A 3 -3.71 10.50 3.85
N GLY A 4 -4.60 11.46 3.73
CA GLY A 4 -5.98 11.22 3.31
C GLY A 4 -6.96 12.21 3.96
N GLU A 5 -8.19 12.17 3.51
CA GLU A 5 -9.30 12.88 4.14
C GLU A 5 -9.99 11.96 5.14
N TYR A 6 -10.61 12.57 6.15
CA TYR A 6 -11.57 11.87 6.99
C TYR A 6 -12.90 11.73 6.24
N GLU A 7 -13.45 10.55 6.20
CA GLU A 7 -14.74 10.27 5.56
C GLU A 7 -15.85 10.15 6.61
N ASP A 8 -15.98 11.19 7.47
CA ASP A 8 -16.88 11.20 8.62
C ASP A 8 -18.35 10.89 8.26
N ALA A 9 -18.74 11.09 7.01
CA ALA A 9 -20.09 10.74 6.53
C ALA A 9 -20.29 9.25 6.18
N LEU A 10 -19.20 8.53 5.91
CA LEU A 10 -19.23 7.13 5.46
C LEU A 10 -18.70 6.17 6.53
N ASP A 11 -17.55 6.52 7.10
CA ASP A 11 -16.85 5.70 8.10
C ASP A 11 -16.15 6.63 9.11
N PRO A 12 -16.89 7.19 10.07
CA PRO A 12 -16.34 8.14 11.02
C PRO A 12 -15.36 7.45 11.97
N ILE A 13 -14.22 8.09 12.18
CA ILE A 13 -13.29 7.64 13.23
C ILE A 13 -13.87 7.95 14.62
N THR A 14 -13.51 7.15 15.63
CA THR A 14 -13.97 7.39 16.99
C THR A 14 -13.42 8.70 17.56
N PRO A 15 -14.11 9.34 18.51
CA PRO A 15 -13.61 10.54 19.17
C PRO A 15 -12.24 10.33 19.85
N GLU A 16 -12.01 9.13 20.40
CA GLU A 16 -10.76 8.74 21.03
C GLU A 16 -9.62 8.68 20.00
N ALA A 17 -9.86 8.06 18.85
CA ALA A 17 -8.86 7.98 17.77
C ALA A 17 -8.58 9.37 17.19
N ARG A 18 -9.62 10.22 17.05
CA ARG A 18 -9.44 11.60 16.61
C ARG A 18 -8.55 12.37 17.59
N LYS A 19 -8.85 12.24 18.88
CA LYS A 19 -8.07 12.90 19.93
C LYS A 19 -6.61 12.43 19.93
N GLU A 20 -6.38 11.13 19.76
CA GLU A 20 -5.02 10.58 19.66
C GLU A 20 -4.26 11.14 18.46
N ILE A 21 -4.91 11.25 17.30
CA ILE A 21 -4.30 11.85 16.11
C ILE A 21 -3.94 13.32 16.32
N ASP A 22 -4.81 14.08 16.98
CA ASP A 22 -4.64 15.53 17.17
C ASP A 22 -3.62 15.86 18.27
N ASP A 23 -3.54 15.06 19.33
CA ASP A 23 -2.74 15.35 20.52
C ASP A 23 -1.36 14.65 20.49
N ASN A 24 -1.18 13.57 19.72
CA ASN A 24 0.05 12.82 19.73
C ASN A 24 1.10 13.41 18.77
N PRO A 25 2.22 13.95 19.27
CA PRO A 25 3.24 14.60 18.45
C PRO A 25 3.98 13.62 17.51
N CYS A 26 3.83 12.32 17.70
CA CYS A 26 4.39 11.30 16.81
C CYS A 26 3.49 11.01 15.61
N ILE A 27 2.27 11.54 15.57
CA ILE A 27 1.33 11.37 14.48
C ILE A 27 1.26 12.66 13.66
N LEU A 28 1.68 12.59 12.41
CA LEU A 28 1.60 13.69 11.47
C LEU A 28 0.45 13.45 10.48
N ALA A 29 -0.69 14.10 10.69
CA ALA A 29 -1.82 14.09 9.77
C ALA A 29 -1.70 15.25 8.77
N VAL A 30 -1.55 14.93 7.47
CA VAL A 30 -1.31 15.95 6.42
C VAL A 30 -2.51 16.15 5.49
N GLY A 31 -3.62 15.49 5.78
CA GLY A 31 -4.83 15.58 4.96
C GLY A 31 -4.64 15.02 3.55
N LYS A 32 -5.57 15.37 2.65
CA LYS A 32 -5.50 14.93 1.24
C LYS A 32 -4.35 15.59 0.51
N GLN A 33 -3.55 14.79 -0.16
CA GLN A 33 -2.44 15.23 -0.98
C GLN A 33 -2.70 14.95 -2.47
N LYS A 34 -2.36 15.90 -3.32
CA LYS A 34 -2.43 15.71 -4.79
C LYS A 34 -1.28 14.83 -5.30
N ASP A 35 -0.15 14.89 -4.63
CA ASP A 35 1.05 14.11 -4.93
C ASP A 35 1.51 13.42 -3.63
N VAL A 36 1.42 12.11 -3.61
CA VAL A 36 1.81 11.31 -2.44
C VAL A 36 3.30 10.96 -2.42
N ARG A 37 4.01 11.17 -3.53
CA ARG A 37 5.43 10.78 -3.67
C ARG A 37 6.36 11.41 -2.63
N PRO A 38 6.24 12.70 -2.27
CA PRO A 38 7.08 13.27 -1.21
C PRO A 38 6.88 12.59 0.14
N TRP A 39 5.65 12.19 0.45
CA TRP A 39 5.31 11.51 1.69
C TRP A 39 5.80 10.06 1.72
N LEU A 40 5.67 9.36 0.61
CA LEU A 40 6.25 8.03 0.45
C LEU A 40 7.79 8.10 0.53
N ALA A 41 8.42 9.11 -0.07
CA ALA A 41 9.87 9.29 0.01
C ALA A 41 10.39 9.58 1.43
N ALA A 42 9.53 10.12 2.30
CA ALA A 42 9.85 10.42 3.70
C ALA A 42 9.47 9.26 4.66
N SER A 43 9.01 8.13 4.13
CA SER A 43 8.53 6.99 4.90
C SER A 43 9.45 5.79 4.72
N ASP A 44 9.43 4.88 5.70
CA ASP A 44 10.17 3.61 5.68
C ASP A 44 9.28 2.43 5.25
N ALA A 45 7.97 2.55 5.39
CA ALA A 45 6.99 1.56 4.97
C ALA A 45 5.63 2.21 4.70
N LEU A 46 4.80 1.54 3.89
CA LEU A 46 3.37 1.86 3.76
C LEU A 46 2.56 0.89 4.62
N VAL A 47 1.66 1.43 5.46
CA VAL A 47 0.64 0.65 6.16
C VAL A 47 -0.72 0.99 5.55
N PHE A 48 -1.36 0.00 4.93
CA PHE A 48 -2.60 0.19 4.17
C PHE A 48 -3.68 -0.82 4.62
N PRO A 49 -4.36 -0.56 5.75
CA PRO A 49 -5.32 -1.48 6.37
C PRO A 49 -6.74 -1.34 5.79
N SER A 50 -6.88 -1.19 4.48
CA SER A 50 -8.18 -1.02 3.84
C SER A 50 -9.04 -2.29 3.94
N TYR A 51 -10.37 -2.13 3.97
CA TYR A 51 -11.32 -3.24 4.03
C TYR A 51 -11.84 -3.65 2.67
N ARG A 52 -11.75 -2.78 1.68
CA ARG A 52 -12.26 -3.03 0.33
C ARG A 52 -11.56 -2.14 -0.68
N GLU A 53 -10.90 -2.77 -1.64
CA GLU A 53 -10.27 -2.10 -2.76
C GLU A 53 -10.56 -2.85 -4.06
N GLY A 54 -10.61 -2.11 -5.15
CA GLY A 54 -10.55 -2.71 -6.49
C GLY A 54 -9.10 -3.06 -6.83
N PHE A 55 -8.26 -2.02 -6.93
CA PHE A 55 -6.82 -2.16 -7.18
C PHE A 55 -6.09 -0.93 -6.61
N PRO A 56 -5.45 -1.02 -5.44
CA PRO A 56 -4.95 0.14 -4.72
C PRO A 56 -3.67 0.71 -5.34
N ASN A 57 -3.78 1.83 -6.04
CA ASN A 57 -2.65 2.48 -6.70
C ASN A 57 -1.56 2.89 -5.71
N VAL A 58 -1.92 3.32 -4.49
CA VAL A 58 -0.94 3.74 -3.47
C VAL A 58 0.02 2.61 -3.10
N VAL A 59 -0.42 1.36 -3.13
CA VAL A 59 0.44 0.19 -2.87
C VAL A 59 1.44 -0.01 -4.01
N ILE A 60 1.03 0.22 -5.26
CA ILE A 60 1.94 0.20 -6.42
C ILE A 60 2.92 1.37 -6.34
N GLU A 61 2.45 2.56 -5.99
CA GLU A 61 3.29 3.76 -5.86
C GLU A 61 4.35 3.58 -4.77
N ALA A 62 3.97 3.05 -3.60
CA ALA A 62 4.90 2.69 -2.53
C ALA A 62 5.94 1.67 -3.01
N GLY A 63 5.49 0.59 -3.65
CA GLY A 63 6.39 -0.41 -4.21
C GLY A 63 7.33 0.15 -5.28
N ALA A 64 6.84 1.04 -6.17
CA ALA A 64 7.68 1.71 -7.17
C ALA A 64 8.77 2.58 -6.54
N MET A 65 8.51 3.15 -5.36
CA MET A 65 9.48 3.90 -4.57
C MET A 65 10.40 3.02 -3.71
N GLY A 66 10.19 1.70 -3.72
CA GLY A 66 10.99 0.74 -2.97
C GLY A 66 10.57 0.62 -1.51
N LEU A 67 9.34 1.00 -1.16
CA LEU A 67 8.81 0.84 0.19
C LEU A 67 8.14 -0.52 0.36
N PRO A 68 8.44 -1.27 1.43
CA PRO A 68 7.64 -2.42 1.81
C PRO A 68 6.26 -1.96 2.25
N SER A 69 5.24 -2.77 1.99
CA SER A 69 3.86 -2.45 2.38
C SER A 69 3.32 -3.51 3.32
N ILE A 70 2.58 -3.09 4.35
CA ILE A 70 1.70 -3.97 5.13
C ILE A 70 0.28 -3.70 4.66
N VAL A 71 -0.39 -4.72 4.15
CA VAL A 71 -1.74 -4.61 3.60
C VAL A 71 -2.67 -5.64 4.22
N THR A 72 -3.96 -5.36 4.21
CA THR A 72 -4.97 -6.34 4.59
C THR A 72 -5.19 -7.39 3.51
N ASP A 73 -5.59 -8.59 3.93
CA ASP A 73 -5.91 -9.73 3.08
C ASP A 73 -7.26 -9.51 2.35
N ILE A 74 -7.23 -8.68 1.33
CA ILE A 74 -8.38 -8.33 0.48
C ILE A 74 -8.02 -8.42 -1.00
N ASN A 75 -9.04 -8.47 -1.85
CA ASN A 75 -8.84 -8.38 -3.29
C ASN A 75 -8.10 -7.08 -3.66
N GLY A 76 -7.35 -7.10 -4.74
CA GLY A 76 -6.50 -5.99 -5.14
C GLY A 76 -5.17 -5.97 -4.39
N SER A 77 -5.17 -5.97 -3.05
CA SER A 77 -3.93 -5.99 -2.26
C SER A 77 -3.12 -7.26 -2.50
N ARG A 78 -3.77 -8.44 -2.50
CA ARG A 78 -3.12 -9.75 -2.78
C ARG A 78 -2.58 -9.88 -4.21
N GLU A 79 -3.08 -9.09 -5.13
CA GLU A 79 -2.58 -9.10 -6.51
C GLU A 79 -1.25 -8.36 -6.63
N ILE A 80 -1.02 -7.38 -5.75
CA ILE A 80 0.17 -6.54 -5.75
C ILE A 80 1.22 -7.08 -4.79
N ILE A 81 0.81 -7.48 -3.57
CA ILE A 81 1.70 -7.94 -2.52
C ILE A 81 1.74 -9.47 -2.51
N GLN A 82 2.96 -10.00 -2.54
CA GLN A 82 3.31 -11.38 -2.24
C GLN A 82 3.86 -11.42 -0.82
N ASP A 83 3.10 -12.05 0.08
CA ASP A 83 3.42 -12.08 1.50
C ASP A 83 4.83 -12.60 1.78
N GLY A 84 5.56 -11.87 2.61
CA GLY A 84 6.96 -12.16 2.95
C GLY A 84 7.98 -11.92 1.82
N VAL A 85 7.56 -11.41 0.64
CA VAL A 85 8.46 -11.15 -0.49
C VAL A 85 8.64 -9.66 -0.76
N ASN A 86 7.56 -8.93 -1.01
CA ASN A 86 7.59 -7.49 -1.28
C ASN A 86 6.73 -6.66 -0.33
N GLY A 87 6.20 -7.30 0.70
CA GLY A 87 5.36 -6.74 1.74
C GLY A 87 4.82 -7.84 2.64
N LEU A 88 3.92 -7.46 3.53
CA LEU A 88 3.28 -8.34 4.51
C LEU A 88 1.76 -8.25 4.36
N ILE A 89 1.07 -9.37 4.56
CA ILE A 89 -0.39 -9.44 4.46
C ILE A 89 -0.93 -9.83 5.84
N VAL A 90 -1.88 -9.03 6.34
CA VAL A 90 -2.55 -9.29 7.62
C VAL A 90 -4.04 -9.53 7.41
N PRO A 91 -4.71 -10.31 8.28
CA PRO A 91 -6.15 -10.46 8.23
C PRO A 91 -6.87 -9.11 8.34
N SER A 92 -7.92 -8.91 7.54
CA SER A 92 -8.75 -7.71 7.63
C SER A 92 -9.43 -7.63 9.01
N LYS A 93 -9.56 -6.42 9.58
CA LYS A 93 -10.16 -6.16 10.89
C LYS A 93 -9.44 -6.88 12.05
N ASN A 94 -8.16 -7.05 11.96
CA ASN A 94 -7.32 -7.63 13.01
C ASN A 94 -6.20 -6.67 13.37
N GLU A 95 -6.45 -5.83 14.38
CA GLU A 95 -5.54 -4.79 14.84
C GLU A 95 -4.27 -5.37 15.44
N ASP A 96 -4.39 -6.47 16.19
CA ASP A 96 -3.24 -7.15 16.82
C ASP A 96 -2.27 -7.69 15.76
N ALA A 97 -2.80 -8.29 14.68
CA ALA A 97 -1.98 -8.76 13.59
C ALA A 97 -1.29 -7.61 12.84
N LEU A 98 -2.00 -6.49 12.65
CA LEU A 98 -1.44 -5.30 12.04
C LEU A 98 -0.31 -4.73 12.89
N LEU A 99 -0.55 -4.53 14.18
CA LEU A 99 0.42 -4.01 15.13
C LEU A 99 1.69 -4.88 15.15
N LYS A 100 1.51 -6.20 15.26
CA LYS A 100 2.61 -7.16 15.27
C LYS A 100 3.51 -7.05 14.03
N GLU A 101 2.94 -6.93 12.85
CA GLU A 101 3.75 -6.81 11.62
C GLU A 101 4.37 -5.41 11.48
N MET A 102 3.75 -4.36 12.03
CA MET A 102 4.38 -3.04 12.13
C MET A 102 5.61 -3.08 13.06
N GLU A 103 5.46 -3.64 14.26
CA GLU A 103 6.58 -3.84 15.22
C GLU A 103 7.70 -4.65 14.57
N ARG A 104 7.35 -5.74 13.89
CA ARG A 104 8.31 -6.59 13.19
C ARG A 104 9.14 -5.84 12.15
N LEU A 105 8.52 -4.95 11.36
CA LEU A 105 9.27 -4.13 10.38
C LEU A 105 10.20 -3.12 11.05
N VAL A 106 9.82 -2.59 12.22
CA VAL A 106 10.66 -1.66 13.00
C VAL A 106 11.85 -2.39 13.63
N GLU A 107 11.63 -3.59 14.15
CA GLU A 107 12.63 -4.35 14.89
C GLU A 107 13.59 -5.14 13.99
N ASP A 108 13.13 -5.58 12.82
CA ASP A 108 13.90 -6.39 11.87
C ASP A 108 14.29 -5.59 10.62
N ALA A 109 15.39 -4.86 10.73
CA ALA A 109 15.94 -4.07 9.62
C ALA A 109 16.34 -4.95 8.41
N ALA A 110 16.71 -6.22 8.64
CA ALA A 110 17.06 -7.15 7.57
C ALA A 110 15.81 -7.53 6.77
N LEU A 111 14.71 -7.82 7.45
CA LEU A 111 13.40 -8.06 6.80
C LEU A 111 12.95 -6.82 6.03
N ALA A 112 12.96 -5.64 6.65
CA ALA A 112 12.56 -4.40 6.00
C ALA A 112 13.36 -4.15 4.71
N SER A 113 14.68 -4.28 4.77
CA SER A 113 15.57 -4.15 3.60
C SER A 113 15.30 -5.21 2.53
N TYR A 114 15.05 -6.45 2.94
CA TYR A 114 14.72 -7.54 2.02
C TYR A 114 13.44 -7.23 1.26
N LEU A 115 12.34 -6.90 1.95
CA LEU A 115 11.05 -6.57 1.35
C LEU A 115 11.16 -5.34 0.43
N ALA A 116 11.84 -4.29 0.88
CA ALA A 116 12.09 -3.07 0.11
C ALA A 116 12.81 -3.36 -1.21
N SER A 117 13.86 -4.18 -1.18
CA SER A 117 14.63 -4.56 -2.38
C SER A 117 13.79 -5.30 -3.43
N HIS A 118 12.77 -6.03 -3.00
CA HIS A 118 11.87 -6.78 -3.87
C HIS A 118 10.67 -5.96 -4.35
N ALA A 119 10.20 -4.99 -3.55
CA ALA A 119 9.03 -4.19 -3.83
C ALA A 119 9.12 -3.48 -5.20
N ARG A 120 10.18 -2.69 -5.41
CA ARG A 120 10.37 -1.95 -6.67
C ARG A 120 10.53 -2.87 -7.88
N ARG A 121 11.30 -3.95 -7.75
CA ARG A 121 11.55 -4.90 -8.85
C ARG A 121 10.26 -5.57 -9.28
N LEU A 122 9.43 -6.00 -8.33
CA LEU A 122 8.19 -6.69 -8.59
C LEU A 122 7.16 -5.75 -9.23
N VAL A 123 7.03 -4.53 -8.72
CA VAL A 123 6.15 -3.50 -9.30
C VAL A 123 6.60 -3.14 -10.72
N ALA A 124 7.88 -2.88 -10.95
CA ALA A 124 8.40 -2.54 -12.26
C ALA A 124 8.18 -3.66 -13.29
N SER A 125 8.32 -4.92 -12.89
CA SER A 125 8.13 -6.07 -13.80
C SER A 125 6.68 -6.33 -14.19
N ARG A 126 5.71 -5.85 -13.40
CA ARG A 126 4.27 -6.19 -13.59
C ARG A 126 3.40 -4.99 -13.96
N TYR A 127 3.74 -3.81 -13.45
CA TYR A 127 2.87 -2.63 -13.50
C TYR A 127 3.50 -1.41 -14.16
N GLU A 128 4.71 -1.56 -14.74
CA GLU A 128 5.31 -0.50 -15.54
C GLU A 128 4.39 -0.15 -16.72
N GLN A 129 4.18 1.14 -16.96
CA GLN A 129 3.16 1.64 -17.88
C GLN A 129 3.35 1.13 -19.33
N GLY A 130 4.60 1.03 -19.81
CA GLY A 130 4.90 0.53 -21.15
C GLY A 130 4.53 -0.95 -21.29
N TYR A 131 4.86 -1.75 -20.28
CA TYR A 131 4.50 -3.16 -20.22
C TYR A 131 2.98 -3.36 -20.22
N VAL A 132 2.25 -2.64 -19.34
CA VAL A 132 0.79 -2.73 -19.27
C VAL A 132 0.13 -2.32 -20.57
N LYS A 133 0.60 -1.24 -21.21
CA LYS A 133 0.11 -0.81 -22.53
C LYS A 133 0.36 -1.87 -23.60
N GLN A 134 1.54 -2.51 -23.59
CA GLN A 134 1.85 -3.56 -24.56
C GLN A 134 0.93 -4.78 -24.38
N CYS A 135 0.73 -5.24 -23.14
CA CYS A 135 -0.20 -6.32 -22.83
C CYS A 135 -1.62 -6.02 -23.34
N LEU A 136 -2.08 -4.79 -23.11
CA LEU A 136 -3.40 -4.36 -23.58
C LEU A 136 -3.51 -4.37 -25.11
N LEU A 137 -2.51 -3.86 -25.81
CA LEU A 137 -2.46 -3.88 -27.28
C LEU A 137 -2.47 -5.31 -27.82
N ASP A 138 -1.71 -6.19 -27.24
CA ASP A 138 -1.64 -7.60 -27.66
C ASP A 138 -2.96 -8.33 -27.40
N PHE A 139 -3.62 -8.03 -26.29
CA PHE A 139 -4.96 -8.54 -26.01
C PHE A 139 -5.98 -8.09 -27.07
N TYR A 140 -6.01 -6.81 -27.43
CA TYR A 140 -6.90 -6.31 -28.50
C TYR A 140 -6.59 -6.95 -29.86
N ARG A 141 -5.33 -7.10 -30.24
CA ARG A 141 -4.92 -7.79 -31.48
C ARG A 141 -5.45 -9.21 -31.53
N GLN A 142 -5.34 -9.96 -30.43
CA GLN A 142 -5.85 -11.32 -30.34
C GLN A 142 -7.37 -11.42 -30.55
N ILE A 143 -8.13 -10.46 -30.02
CA ILE A 143 -9.59 -10.42 -30.20
C ILE A 143 -9.97 -10.10 -31.67
N ILE A 144 -9.30 -9.13 -32.27
CA ILE A 144 -9.58 -8.69 -33.63
C ILE A 144 -9.27 -9.81 -34.65
N HIS A 145 -8.21 -10.56 -34.44
CA HIS A 145 -7.80 -11.65 -35.35
C HIS A 145 -8.57 -12.98 -35.12
N LYS A 146 -9.40 -13.07 -34.09
CA LYS A 146 -10.29 -14.22 -33.85
C LYS A 146 -11.64 -14.12 -34.60
N LYS A 147 -11.86 -13.07 -35.36
CA LYS A 147 -12.99 -12.93 -36.31
C LYS A 147 -12.51 -13.24 -37.70
#